data_867ebb20452431106826b9da0a585b77
#
_entry.id   867ebb20452431106826b9da0a585b77
#
_cell.length_a   1.000
_cell.length_b   1.000
_cell.length_c   1.000
_cell.angle_alpha   90.00
_cell.angle_beta   90.00
_cell.angle_gamma   90.00
#
_symmetry.space_group_name_H-M   'P 1'
#
loop_
_entity.id
_entity.type
_entity.pdbx_description
1 polymer ?
#
loop_
_entity_poly.entity_id
_entity_poly.type
_entity_poly.pdbx_seq_one_letter_code
_entity_poly.pdbx_strand_id
1 'polypeptide(L)'
;PYADYAHLRSTLQRHRRSYRYETNVGAGLPLIDNLKLLHLSGERITRIHGLFSGSLSYIFNRLSQEPERSFRSIVEESARLGLTEPDPREDLSGEDVVRKVLILVRELDVPAELSDVSWENPVPESLRSLSLQDFWERFGELEAEIERRRQALSSDEVLRYVGDIIWDDVRQEATLTAGLRAVSSSSPLGRVSGADSCFEIYTESYGS
;
A
#
# COMPACT_ATOMS: atom_id res chain seq x y z
N PRO A 1 -16.97 1.13 -10.07
CA PRO A 1 -16.92 0.01 -11.03
C PRO A 1 -15.92 0.26 -12.17
N TYR A 2 -15.32 -0.80 -12.70
CA TYR A 2 -14.43 -0.70 -13.87
C TYR A 2 -15.12 -0.09 -15.08
N ALA A 3 -16.40 -0.40 -15.26
CA ALA A 3 -17.20 0.17 -16.34
C ALA A 3 -17.22 1.71 -16.33
N ASP A 4 -17.32 2.34 -15.17
CA ASP A 4 -17.28 3.81 -15.03
C ASP A 4 -15.88 4.35 -15.36
N TYR A 5 -14.83 3.67 -14.91
CA TYR A 5 -13.45 4.02 -15.24
C TYR A 5 -13.21 3.97 -16.76
N ALA A 6 -13.61 2.90 -17.42
CA ALA A 6 -13.50 2.74 -18.86
C ALA A 6 -14.31 3.79 -19.61
N HIS A 7 -15.53 4.10 -19.15
CA HIS A 7 -16.38 5.15 -19.73
C HIS A 7 -15.73 6.53 -19.60
N LEU A 8 -15.18 6.87 -18.44
CA LEU A 8 -14.48 8.14 -18.21
C LEU A 8 -13.26 8.26 -19.13
N ARG A 9 -12.43 7.23 -19.24
CA ARG A 9 -11.27 7.21 -20.15
C ARG A 9 -11.69 7.44 -21.60
N SER A 10 -12.70 6.71 -22.10
CA SER A 10 -13.20 6.87 -23.47
C SER A 10 -13.78 8.26 -23.72
N THR A 11 -14.47 8.82 -22.74
CA THR A 11 -15.02 10.19 -22.81
C THR A 11 -13.92 11.24 -22.90
N LEU A 12 -12.89 11.13 -22.06
CA LEU A 12 -11.73 12.04 -22.09
C LEU A 12 -11.02 11.98 -23.45
N GLN A 13 -10.78 10.78 -23.99
CA GLN A 13 -10.17 10.59 -25.30
C GLN A 13 -11.02 11.22 -26.43
N ARG A 14 -12.34 10.95 -26.44
CA ARG A 14 -13.27 11.49 -27.43
C ARG A 14 -13.28 13.02 -27.44
N HIS A 15 -13.21 13.64 -26.27
CA HIS A 15 -13.22 15.10 -26.15
C HIS A 15 -11.83 15.72 -26.12
N ARG A 16 -10.76 14.93 -26.33
CA ARG A 16 -9.35 15.37 -26.29
C ARG A 16 -9.04 16.14 -25.00
N ARG A 17 -9.50 15.60 -23.87
CA ARG A 17 -9.25 16.16 -22.54
C ARG A 17 -8.34 15.25 -21.74
N SER A 18 -7.59 15.85 -20.81
CA SER A 18 -6.71 15.12 -19.88
C SER A 18 -7.28 15.23 -18.46
N TYR A 19 -7.18 14.16 -17.71
CA TYR A 19 -7.34 14.13 -16.27
C TYR A 19 -5.99 13.78 -15.64
N ARG A 20 -5.51 14.64 -14.75
CA ARG A 20 -4.20 14.50 -14.09
C ARG A 20 -4.40 13.91 -12.71
N TYR A 21 -3.83 12.75 -12.42
CA TYR A 21 -3.99 12.01 -11.16
C TYR A 21 -2.71 11.30 -10.71
N GLU A 22 -1.56 11.73 -11.18
CA GLU A 22 -0.25 11.17 -10.80
C GLU A 22 -0.06 11.12 -9.29
N THR A 23 -0.45 12.19 -8.59
CA THR A 23 -0.30 12.29 -7.14
C THR A 23 -1.23 11.40 -6.32
N ASN A 24 -2.17 10.71 -6.96
CA ASN A 24 -3.05 9.77 -6.28
C ASN A 24 -2.31 8.51 -5.82
N VAL A 25 -1.17 8.17 -6.47
CA VAL A 25 -0.34 7.04 -6.07
C VAL A 25 1.13 7.47 -6.10
N GLY A 26 1.83 7.33 -4.97
CA GLY A 26 3.26 7.65 -4.89
C GLY A 26 3.58 9.13 -4.63
N ALA A 27 2.59 9.94 -4.22
CA ALA A 27 2.75 11.36 -3.93
C ALA A 27 3.47 12.12 -5.07
N GLY A 28 4.69 12.58 -4.87
CA GLY A 28 5.47 13.30 -5.88
C GLY A 28 6.28 12.42 -6.84
N LEU A 29 6.26 11.09 -6.66
CA LEU A 29 6.96 10.17 -7.55
C LEU A 29 6.15 9.95 -8.83
N PRO A 30 6.76 9.98 -10.03
CA PRO A 30 6.07 9.79 -11.30
C PRO A 30 5.78 8.30 -11.56
N LEU A 31 5.02 7.64 -10.68
CA LEU A 31 4.79 6.19 -10.74
C LEU A 31 3.82 5.83 -11.86
N ILE A 32 2.67 6.51 -11.93
CA ILE A 32 1.63 6.23 -12.93
C ILE A 32 2.15 6.52 -14.35
N ASP A 33 2.84 7.64 -14.54
CA ASP A 33 3.38 8.01 -15.85
C ASP A 33 4.49 7.04 -16.31
N ASN A 34 5.37 6.59 -15.40
CA ASN A 34 6.38 5.57 -15.71
C ASN A 34 5.72 4.22 -16.05
N LEU A 35 4.71 3.81 -15.30
CA LEU A 35 3.97 2.58 -15.56
C LEU A 35 3.32 2.61 -16.95
N LYS A 36 2.65 3.72 -17.28
CA LYS A 36 2.06 3.95 -18.62
C LYS A 36 3.11 3.91 -19.71
N LEU A 37 4.26 4.54 -19.50
CA LEU A 37 5.33 4.57 -20.49
C LEU A 37 5.86 3.16 -20.78
N LEU A 38 6.11 2.36 -19.76
CA LEU A 38 6.52 0.96 -19.92
C LEU A 38 5.43 0.15 -20.66
N HIS A 39 4.19 0.23 -20.21
CA HIS A 39 3.08 -0.48 -20.83
C HIS A 39 2.85 -0.09 -22.29
N LEU A 40 2.83 1.21 -22.61
CA LEU A 40 2.65 1.72 -23.98
C LEU A 40 3.84 1.42 -24.90
N SER A 41 5.05 1.24 -24.36
CA SER A 41 6.20 0.81 -25.16
C SER A 41 6.22 -0.70 -25.45
N GLY A 42 5.22 -1.44 -24.97
CA GLY A 42 5.11 -2.88 -25.16
C GLY A 42 5.90 -3.70 -24.15
N GLU A 43 6.44 -3.07 -23.10
CA GLU A 43 7.12 -3.79 -22.03
C GLU A 43 6.10 -4.54 -21.16
N ARG A 44 6.36 -5.81 -20.91
CA ARG A 44 5.50 -6.63 -20.09
C ARG A 44 5.87 -6.48 -18.61
N ILE A 45 4.95 -5.93 -17.84
CA ILE A 45 5.09 -5.79 -16.41
C ILE A 45 4.61 -7.09 -15.76
N THR A 46 5.49 -7.73 -15.00
CA THR A 46 5.23 -9.02 -14.32
C THR A 46 4.86 -8.84 -12.86
N ARG A 47 5.34 -7.74 -12.23
CA ARG A 47 5.00 -7.43 -10.83
C ARG A 47 5.15 -5.94 -10.55
N ILE A 48 4.28 -5.41 -9.70
CA ILE A 48 4.45 -4.11 -9.04
C ILE A 48 4.33 -4.35 -7.53
N HIS A 49 5.31 -3.89 -6.78
CA HIS A 49 5.45 -4.18 -5.37
C HIS A 49 5.93 -2.93 -4.64
N GLY A 50 5.29 -2.54 -3.53
CA GLY A 50 5.69 -1.29 -2.92
C GLY A 50 5.00 -0.88 -1.63
N LEU A 51 5.50 0.23 -1.07
CA LEU A 51 4.97 0.93 0.09
C LEU A 51 4.20 2.16 -0.41
N PHE A 52 2.87 2.08 -0.37
CA PHE A 52 1.98 3.06 -1.00
C PHE A 52 1.38 4.08 -0.03
N SER A 53 1.66 3.96 1.27
CA SER A 53 1.14 4.85 2.31
C SER A 53 2.28 5.43 3.14
N GLY A 54 2.40 6.76 3.15
CA GLY A 54 3.40 7.46 3.94
C GLY A 54 3.20 7.31 5.45
N SER A 55 1.96 7.32 5.93
CA SER A 55 1.62 7.09 7.33
C SER A 55 2.01 5.70 7.81
N LEU A 56 1.64 4.66 7.05
CA LEU A 56 2.01 3.28 7.37
C LEU A 56 3.53 3.06 7.23
N SER A 57 4.18 3.67 6.22
CA SER A 57 5.64 3.64 6.10
C SER A 57 6.29 4.22 7.35
N TYR A 58 5.88 5.41 7.80
CA TYR A 58 6.40 6.03 9.01
C TYR A 58 6.23 5.13 10.24
N ILE A 59 5.01 4.64 10.48
CA ILE A 59 4.68 3.83 11.65
C ILE A 59 5.54 2.56 11.70
N PHE A 60 5.60 1.79 10.60
CA PHE A 60 6.34 0.53 10.58
C PHE A 60 7.86 0.70 10.47
N ASN A 61 8.34 1.82 9.91
CA ASN A 61 9.76 2.17 9.97
C ASN A 61 10.19 2.48 11.40
N ARG A 62 9.43 3.31 12.12
CA ARG A 62 9.71 3.62 13.54
C ARG A 62 9.64 2.37 14.41
N LEU A 63 8.64 1.49 14.19
CA LEU A 63 8.53 0.23 14.91
C LEU A 63 9.77 -0.66 14.73
N SER A 64 10.38 -0.64 13.56
CA SER A 64 11.58 -1.43 13.25
C SER A 64 12.86 -0.80 13.78
N GLN A 65 12.94 0.53 13.81
CA GLN A 65 14.11 1.29 14.24
C GLN A 65 14.20 1.49 15.76
N GLU A 66 13.05 1.46 16.45
CA GLU A 66 12.93 1.74 17.88
C GLU A 66 12.21 0.58 18.58
N PRO A 67 12.86 -0.58 18.72
CA PRO A 67 12.23 -1.79 19.21
C PRO A 67 11.76 -1.70 20.68
N GLU A 68 12.29 -0.74 21.44
CA GLU A 68 11.89 -0.47 22.84
C GLU A 68 10.61 0.35 22.95
N ARG A 69 10.17 0.99 21.84
CA ARG A 69 8.95 1.79 21.87
C ARG A 69 7.71 0.94 21.64
N SER A 70 6.65 1.29 22.35
CA SER A 70 5.34 0.68 22.15
C SER A 70 4.73 1.12 20.83
N PHE A 71 3.98 0.23 20.17
CA PHE A 71 3.29 0.53 18.94
C PHE A 71 2.31 1.70 19.11
N ARG A 72 1.62 1.73 20.26
CA ARG A 72 0.74 2.84 20.63
C ARG A 72 1.46 4.19 20.59
N SER A 73 2.64 4.29 21.21
CA SER A 73 3.36 5.56 21.27
C SER A 73 3.81 6.05 19.90
N ILE A 74 4.09 5.13 18.97
CA ILE A 74 4.45 5.46 17.60
C ILE A 74 3.23 5.99 16.83
N VAL A 75 2.07 5.36 16.98
CA VAL A 75 0.82 5.80 16.33
C VAL A 75 0.38 7.16 16.88
N GLU A 76 0.44 7.38 18.19
CA GLU A 76 0.14 8.67 18.82
C GLU A 76 1.08 9.78 18.33
N GLU A 77 2.38 9.48 18.16
CA GLU A 77 3.36 10.41 17.58
C GLU A 77 3.02 10.74 16.13
N SER A 78 2.69 9.72 15.33
CA SER A 78 2.30 9.89 13.93
C SER A 78 1.09 10.80 13.79
N ALA A 79 0.08 10.62 14.63
CA ALA A 79 -1.10 11.48 14.68
C ALA A 79 -0.75 12.92 15.08
N ARG A 80 0.09 13.11 16.10
CA ARG A 80 0.55 14.42 16.55
C ARG A 80 1.35 15.17 15.49
N LEU A 81 2.10 14.45 14.66
CA LEU A 81 2.85 15.00 13.52
C LEU A 81 1.97 15.30 12.30
N GLY A 82 0.69 14.95 12.34
CA GLY A 82 -0.24 15.14 11.22
C GLY A 82 0.04 14.20 10.05
N LEU A 83 0.64 13.03 10.31
CA LEU A 83 0.94 12.02 9.29
C LEU A 83 -0.22 11.04 9.11
N THR A 84 -1.16 10.96 10.07
CA THR A 84 -2.37 10.17 9.96
C THR A 84 -3.59 11.06 9.85
N GLU A 85 -4.70 10.48 9.39
CA GLU A 85 -6.02 11.07 9.52
C GLU A 85 -6.38 11.28 11.02
N PRO A 86 -7.38 12.12 11.32
CA PRO A 86 -7.82 12.35 12.71
C PRO A 86 -8.19 11.06 13.46
N ASP A 87 -8.75 10.08 12.75
CA ASP A 87 -8.92 8.72 13.22
C ASP A 87 -7.83 7.82 12.59
N PRO A 88 -6.81 7.41 13.35
CA PRO A 88 -5.71 6.63 12.80
C PRO A 88 -6.12 5.26 12.26
N ARG A 89 -7.34 4.79 12.56
CA ARG A 89 -7.88 3.56 11.98
C ARG A 89 -8.04 3.65 10.47
N GLU A 90 -8.31 4.84 9.94
CA GLU A 90 -8.42 5.06 8.49
C GLU A 90 -7.10 4.67 7.80
N ASP A 91 -5.96 5.13 8.35
CA ASP A 91 -4.64 4.76 7.84
C ASP A 91 -4.31 3.30 8.15
N LEU A 92 -4.45 2.90 9.42
CA LEU A 92 -4.09 1.57 9.89
C LEU A 92 -4.89 0.45 9.22
N SER A 93 -6.08 0.77 8.68
CA SER A 93 -6.87 -0.20 7.90
C SER A 93 -6.16 -0.68 6.64
N GLY A 94 -5.30 0.16 6.04
CA GLY A 94 -4.66 -0.12 4.76
C GLY A 94 -5.57 0.04 3.54
N GLU A 95 -6.80 0.51 3.70
CA GLU A 95 -7.77 0.64 2.61
C GLU A 95 -7.29 1.61 1.52
N ASP A 96 -6.52 2.63 1.87
CA ASP A 96 -5.89 3.53 0.91
C ASP A 96 -4.89 2.79 -0.01
N VAL A 97 -4.12 1.86 0.54
CA VAL A 97 -3.22 1.01 -0.25
C VAL A 97 -4.00 0.12 -1.23
N VAL A 98 -5.14 -0.42 -0.80
CA VAL A 98 -6.04 -1.22 -1.65
C VAL A 98 -6.52 -0.41 -2.86
N ARG A 99 -6.95 0.84 -2.64
CA ARG A 99 -7.37 1.75 -3.72
C ARG A 99 -6.21 2.06 -4.68
N LYS A 100 -4.99 2.24 -4.16
CA LYS A 100 -3.79 2.51 -4.96
C LYS A 100 -3.39 1.30 -5.81
N VAL A 101 -3.44 0.09 -5.26
CA VAL A 101 -3.27 -1.16 -6.01
C VAL A 101 -4.27 -1.24 -7.16
N LEU A 102 -5.55 -0.93 -6.90
CA LEU A 102 -6.59 -0.92 -7.93
C LEU A 102 -6.32 0.12 -9.03
N ILE A 103 -5.83 1.31 -8.69
CA ILE A 103 -5.46 2.33 -9.69
C ILE A 103 -4.36 1.77 -10.60
N LEU A 104 -3.29 1.23 -10.03
CA LEU A 104 -2.13 0.77 -10.81
C LEU A 104 -2.48 -0.38 -11.76
N VAL A 105 -3.25 -1.37 -11.30
CA VAL A 105 -3.63 -2.49 -12.16
C VAL A 105 -4.53 -2.05 -13.31
N ARG A 106 -5.39 -1.05 -13.10
CA ARG A 106 -6.23 -0.47 -14.16
C ARG A 106 -5.44 0.31 -15.20
N GLU A 107 -4.26 0.87 -14.85
CA GLU A 107 -3.35 1.49 -15.81
C GLU A 107 -2.69 0.47 -16.77
N LEU A 108 -2.74 -0.82 -16.42
CA LEU A 108 -2.32 -1.94 -17.26
C LEU A 108 -3.49 -2.53 -18.08
N ASP A 109 -4.60 -1.80 -18.19
CA ASP A 109 -5.82 -2.19 -18.89
C ASP A 109 -6.49 -3.49 -18.34
N VAL A 110 -6.17 -3.87 -17.09
CA VAL A 110 -6.78 -5.02 -16.42
C VAL A 110 -8.12 -4.61 -15.82
N PRO A 111 -9.23 -5.29 -16.17
CA PRO A 111 -10.55 -5.01 -15.62
C PRO A 111 -10.68 -5.58 -14.20
N ALA A 112 -10.30 -4.79 -13.20
CA ALA A 112 -10.37 -5.17 -11.79
C ALA A 112 -11.32 -4.27 -11.00
N GLU A 113 -11.95 -4.85 -9.99
CA GLU A 113 -12.78 -4.17 -8.99
C GLU A 113 -12.10 -4.16 -7.62
N LEU A 114 -12.60 -3.36 -6.69
CA LEU A 114 -12.05 -3.29 -5.34
C LEU A 114 -12.13 -4.64 -4.61
N SER A 115 -13.18 -5.42 -4.90
CA SER A 115 -13.39 -6.77 -4.36
C SER A 115 -12.35 -7.80 -4.82
N ASP A 116 -11.63 -7.52 -5.90
CA ASP A 116 -10.61 -8.43 -6.44
C ASP A 116 -9.27 -8.29 -5.72
N VAL A 117 -9.12 -7.25 -4.89
CA VAL A 117 -7.94 -7.07 -4.05
C VAL A 117 -8.11 -7.84 -2.74
N SER A 118 -7.34 -8.89 -2.58
CA SER A 118 -7.24 -9.59 -1.29
C SER A 118 -6.39 -8.76 -0.35
N TRP A 119 -6.96 -8.28 0.74
CA TRP A 119 -6.26 -7.40 1.64
C TRP A 119 -6.49 -7.71 3.10
N GLU A 120 -5.53 -7.30 3.91
CA GLU A 120 -5.55 -7.44 5.35
C GLU A 120 -5.75 -6.08 6.00
N ASN A 121 -6.76 -5.98 6.87
CA ASN A 121 -6.91 -4.86 7.79
C ASN A 121 -6.26 -5.23 9.13
N PRO A 122 -5.13 -4.62 9.49
CA PRO A 122 -4.44 -4.90 10.77
C PRO A 122 -5.26 -4.59 12.01
N VAL A 123 -6.24 -3.68 11.90
CA VAL A 123 -7.10 -3.32 13.02
C VAL A 123 -8.07 -4.48 13.31
N PRO A 124 -8.03 -5.08 14.52
CA PRO A 124 -8.96 -6.13 14.93
C PRO A 124 -10.42 -5.72 14.71
N GLU A 125 -11.24 -6.65 14.26
CA GLU A 125 -12.65 -6.38 13.98
C GLU A 125 -13.40 -5.78 15.19
N SER A 126 -13.05 -6.24 16.39
CA SER A 126 -13.58 -5.74 17.67
C SER A 126 -13.35 -4.24 17.91
N LEU A 127 -12.38 -3.62 17.20
CA LEU A 127 -12.01 -2.22 17.37
C LEU A 127 -12.53 -1.31 16.25
N ARG A 128 -12.94 -1.89 15.11
CA ARG A 128 -13.24 -1.09 13.89
C ARG A 128 -14.43 -0.17 14.05
N SER A 129 -15.46 -0.59 14.79
CA SER A 129 -16.73 0.14 14.95
C SER A 129 -16.84 0.92 16.26
N LEU A 130 -15.81 0.91 17.10
CA LEU A 130 -15.80 1.62 18.36
C LEU A 130 -15.76 3.15 18.18
N SER A 131 -16.17 3.90 19.21
CA SER A 131 -15.82 5.32 19.27
C SER A 131 -14.32 5.50 19.28
N LEU A 132 -13.80 6.66 18.85
CA LEU A 132 -12.37 6.95 18.88
C LEU A 132 -11.79 6.85 20.30
N GLN A 133 -12.57 7.24 21.31
CA GLN A 133 -12.17 7.11 22.71
C GLN A 133 -12.02 5.63 23.11
N ASP A 134 -13.05 4.82 22.86
CA ASP A 134 -13.01 3.39 23.21
C ASP A 134 -11.92 2.64 22.42
N PHE A 135 -11.65 3.05 21.18
CA PHE A 135 -10.53 2.53 20.41
C PHE A 135 -9.20 2.77 21.12
N TRP A 136 -8.95 3.98 21.60
CA TRP A 136 -7.73 4.29 22.33
C TRP A 136 -7.67 3.58 23.70
N GLU A 137 -8.78 3.41 24.39
CA GLU A 137 -8.83 2.64 25.64
C GLU A 137 -8.47 1.17 25.43
N ARG A 138 -8.91 0.58 24.31
CA ARG A 138 -8.67 -0.82 23.96
C ARG A 138 -7.52 -1.03 22.97
N PHE A 139 -6.72 -0.02 22.69
CA PHE A 139 -5.62 -0.08 21.72
C PHE A 139 -4.63 -1.24 21.96
N GLY A 140 -4.51 -1.68 23.20
CA GLY A 140 -3.67 -2.82 23.59
C GLY A 140 -3.97 -4.12 22.83
N GLU A 141 -5.20 -4.29 22.32
CA GLU A 141 -5.55 -5.47 21.49
C GLU A 141 -4.83 -5.43 20.14
N LEU A 142 -4.80 -4.27 19.49
CA LEU A 142 -4.04 -4.07 18.25
C LEU A 142 -2.54 -4.16 18.52
N GLU A 143 -2.06 -3.54 19.58
CA GLU A 143 -0.65 -3.57 19.95
C GLU A 143 -0.14 -4.99 20.18
N ALA A 144 -0.92 -5.82 20.90
CA ALA A 144 -0.59 -7.22 21.13
C ALA A 144 -0.48 -8.04 19.83
N GLU A 145 -1.35 -7.77 18.85
CA GLU A 145 -1.31 -8.41 17.54
C GLU A 145 -0.05 -8.00 16.75
N ILE A 146 0.27 -6.71 16.71
CA ILE A 146 1.45 -6.20 16.02
C ILE A 146 2.73 -6.73 16.70
N GLU A 147 2.77 -6.74 18.03
CA GLU A 147 3.91 -7.26 18.78
C GLU A 147 4.14 -8.76 18.54
N ARG A 148 3.07 -9.56 18.49
CA ARG A 148 3.16 -10.98 18.15
C ARG A 148 3.79 -11.19 16.77
N ARG A 149 3.42 -10.37 15.78
CA ARG A 149 4.01 -10.42 14.44
C ARG A 149 5.47 -9.99 14.45
N ARG A 150 5.80 -8.95 15.21
CA ARG A 150 7.18 -8.48 15.36
C ARG A 150 8.08 -9.57 15.95
N GLN A 151 7.60 -10.29 16.96
CA GLN A 151 8.32 -11.39 17.60
C GLN A 151 8.49 -12.60 16.70
N ALA A 152 7.65 -12.77 15.69
CA ALA A 152 7.77 -13.86 14.72
C ALA A 152 8.77 -13.57 13.59
N LEU A 153 9.32 -12.35 13.50
CA LEU A 153 10.31 -11.99 12.49
C LEU A 153 11.66 -12.63 12.76
N SER A 154 12.35 -13.00 11.69
CA SER A 154 13.78 -13.34 11.74
C SER A 154 14.62 -12.08 12.00
N SER A 155 15.87 -12.26 12.42
CA SER A 155 16.75 -11.14 12.79
C SER A 155 17.07 -10.18 11.63
N ASP A 156 16.91 -10.63 10.41
CA ASP A 156 17.13 -9.87 9.17
C ASP A 156 15.85 -9.38 8.51
N GLU A 157 14.70 -9.52 9.19
CA GLU A 157 13.39 -9.10 8.69
C GLU A 157 12.84 -7.89 9.44
N VAL A 158 12.02 -7.13 8.74
CA VAL A 158 11.23 -6.01 9.26
C VAL A 158 9.81 -6.09 8.75
N LEU A 159 8.87 -5.54 9.53
CA LEU A 159 7.45 -5.53 9.16
C LEU A 159 7.15 -4.32 8.29
N ARG A 160 6.44 -4.53 7.16
CA ARG A 160 5.99 -3.47 6.24
C ARG A 160 4.57 -3.73 5.77
N TYR A 161 3.82 -2.66 5.54
CA TYR A 161 2.52 -2.78 4.88
C TYR A 161 2.72 -2.63 3.37
N VAL A 162 2.54 -3.71 2.65
CA VAL A 162 2.94 -3.82 1.24
C VAL A 162 1.71 -3.99 0.35
N GLY A 163 1.65 -3.24 -0.75
CA GLY A 163 0.78 -3.55 -1.88
C GLY A 163 1.56 -4.35 -2.93
N ASP A 164 0.92 -5.33 -3.52
CA ASP A 164 1.56 -6.25 -4.46
C ASP A 164 0.59 -6.63 -5.59
N ILE A 165 1.04 -6.48 -6.82
CA ILE A 165 0.36 -6.85 -8.06
C ILE A 165 1.27 -7.84 -8.77
N ILE A 166 0.83 -9.08 -8.93
CA ILE A 166 1.59 -10.14 -9.63
C ILE A 166 0.77 -10.59 -10.84
N TRP A 167 1.38 -10.53 -12.02
CA TRP A 167 0.77 -11.02 -13.25
C TRP A 167 1.13 -12.47 -13.49
N ASP A 168 0.13 -13.32 -13.73
CA ASP A 168 0.28 -14.72 -14.13
C ASP A 168 0.03 -14.84 -15.64
N ASP A 169 1.09 -15.02 -16.40
CA ASP A 169 1.03 -15.14 -17.87
C ASP A 169 0.31 -16.40 -18.33
N VAL A 170 0.31 -17.45 -17.54
CA VAL A 170 -0.36 -18.73 -17.91
C VAL A 170 -1.87 -18.61 -17.76
N ARG A 171 -2.30 -17.96 -16.68
CA ARG A 171 -3.73 -17.76 -16.39
C ARG A 171 -4.30 -16.48 -17.01
N GLN A 172 -3.44 -15.57 -17.44
CA GLN A 172 -3.81 -14.22 -17.89
C GLN A 172 -4.61 -13.45 -16.82
N GLU A 173 -4.19 -13.59 -15.56
CA GLU A 173 -4.84 -13.01 -14.39
C GLU A 173 -3.83 -12.27 -13.53
N ALA A 174 -4.28 -11.23 -12.85
CA ALA A 174 -3.51 -10.52 -11.84
C ALA A 174 -3.90 -10.95 -10.43
N THR A 175 -2.92 -11.30 -9.61
CA THR A 175 -3.11 -11.45 -8.16
C THR A 175 -2.84 -10.11 -7.50
N LEU A 176 -3.85 -9.58 -6.82
CA LEU A 176 -3.82 -8.26 -6.18
C LEU A 176 -3.88 -8.43 -4.67
N THR A 177 -2.87 -7.97 -3.96
CA THR A 177 -2.84 -8.07 -2.49
C THR A 177 -2.38 -6.79 -1.82
N ALA A 178 -2.83 -6.57 -0.58
CA ALA A 178 -2.28 -5.56 0.32
C ALA A 178 -2.28 -6.10 1.76
N GLY A 179 -1.22 -5.84 2.52
CA GLY A 179 -1.17 -6.31 3.91
C GLY A 179 0.22 -6.20 4.55
N LEU A 180 0.26 -6.55 5.82
CA LEU A 180 1.51 -6.64 6.57
C LEU A 180 2.34 -7.83 6.08
N ARG A 181 3.61 -7.57 5.79
CA ARG A 181 4.57 -8.56 5.32
C ARG A 181 5.89 -8.43 6.08
N ALA A 182 6.50 -9.55 6.38
CA ALA A 182 7.92 -9.63 6.70
C ALA A 182 8.71 -9.43 5.41
N VAL A 183 9.62 -8.48 5.40
CA VAL A 183 10.53 -8.21 4.27
C VAL A 183 11.96 -8.17 4.79
N SER A 184 12.93 -8.57 3.96
CA SER A 184 14.33 -8.47 4.35
C SER A 184 14.70 -7.01 4.65
N SER A 185 15.37 -6.77 5.78
CA SER A 185 15.87 -5.44 6.17
C SER A 185 16.88 -4.86 5.18
N SER A 186 17.50 -5.71 4.36
CA SER A 186 18.45 -5.33 3.31
C SER A 186 17.77 -5.08 1.95
N SER A 187 16.48 -5.42 1.80
CA SER A 187 15.73 -5.17 0.56
C SER A 187 15.44 -3.67 0.36
N PRO A 188 15.10 -3.22 -0.85
CA PRO A 188 14.66 -1.84 -1.07
C PRO A 188 13.54 -1.41 -0.13
N LEU A 189 12.49 -2.23 0.03
CA LEU A 189 11.38 -1.95 0.93
C LEU A 189 11.79 -1.93 2.41
N GLY A 190 12.73 -2.81 2.79
CA GLY A 190 13.22 -2.91 4.18
C GLY A 190 14.05 -1.71 4.60
N ARG A 191 14.77 -1.10 3.66
CA ARG A 191 15.66 0.06 3.90
C ARG A 191 14.97 1.41 3.87
N VAL A 192 13.69 1.46 3.48
CA VAL A 192 12.92 2.72 3.51
C VAL A 192 12.91 3.28 4.92
N SER A 193 12.99 4.60 5.04
CA SER A 193 12.97 5.32 6.31
C SER A 193 11.91 6.42 6.33
N GLY A 194 11.52 6.86 7.52
CA GLY A 194 10.53 7.91 7.69
C GLY A 194 9.20 7.58 7.00
N ALA A 195 8.62 8.56 6.33
CA ALA A 195 7.37 8.44 5.57
C ALA A 195 7.60 8.23 4.07
N ASP A 196 8.81 7.82 3.67
CA ASP A 196 9.16 7.64 2.28
C ASP A 196 8.39 6.47 1.64
N SER A 197 8.22 6.55 0.33
CA SER A 197 7.65 5.49 -0.50
C SER A 197 8.74 4.80 -1.31
N CYS A 198 8.54 3.51 -1.57
CA CYS A 198 9.41 2.71 -2.43
C CYS A 198 8.55 1.83 -3.32
N PHE A 199 8.86 1.80 -4.61
CA PHE A 199 8.17 0.99 -5.59
C PHE A 199 9.18 0.22 -6.42
N GLU A 200 8.91 -1.07 -6.62
CA GLU A 200 9.66 -1.95 -7.51
C GLU A 200 8.71 -2.40 -8.63
N ILE A 201 9.10 -2.14 -9.87
CA ILE A 201 8.37 -2.59 -11.06
C ILE A 201 9.24 -3.65 -11.73
N TYR A 202 8.73 -4.87 -11.77
CA TYR A 202 9.39 -5.99 -12.42
C TYR A 202 8.85 -6.14 -13.83
N THR A 203 9.75 -6.30 -14.78
CA THR A 203 9.41 -6.44 -16.19
C THR A 203 10.09 -7.66 -16.79
N GLU A 204 9.60 -8.13 -17.94
CA GLU A 204 10.16 -9.28 -18.61
C GLU A 204 11.59 -9.00 -19.11
N SER A 205 11.82 -7.80 -19.68
CA SER A 205 13.09 -7.46 -20.33
C SER A 205 14.16 -6.99 -19.33
N TYR A 206 13.77 -6.29 -18.27
CA TYR A 206 14.72 -5.61 -17.38
C TYR A 206 14.84 -6.23 -15.98
N GLY A 207 13.93 -7.15 -15.60
CA GLY A 207 13.85 -7.65 -14.24
C GLY A 207 13.19 -6.61 -13.31
N SER A 208 13.88 -6.15 -12.26
CA SER A 208 13.40 -5.11 -11.34
C SER A 208 14.23 -3.85 -11.44
#